data_0035a1ad5365b8bcc8b878edbe1de31c
#
_entry.id   0035a1ad5365b8bcc8b878edbe1de31c
#
_cell.length_a   1.000
_cell.length_b   1.000
_cell.length_c   1.000
_cell.angle_alpha   90.00
_cell.angle_beta   90.00
_cell.angle_gamma   90.00
#
_symmetry.space_group_name_H-M   'P 1'
#
loop_
_entity.id
_entity.type
_entity.pdbx_description
1 polymer ?
#
loop_
_entity_poly.entity_id
_entity_poly.type
_entity_poly.pdbx_seq_one_letter_code
_entity_poly.pdbx_strand_id
1 'polypeptide(L)'
;MNPLCIAVLDRDTLADRPFDFDFPHTLSSYGSTEAHQTAERIQGADIIITNKVVISAEHIAANPQLKLIALAATGVNNVDLAAAKQAGVSVCNIRAYGNESVAEHAFMMMITLMRNLPAYQRDVAAGLWENSPFFCHLSAPMRDLNGKTLAIFGRGNIGQTLATYAKAFKMKVVFVEHKHAETVRDGYVSFDEAVRTADALSLHCPLTPETANMIGEAELQQMKPGAILINCGRGGLVDEAALVAALKYGQIGGAGFDVLTQEPPRDGNPLLKARLPNLIVTPHIAWASQEAANRLFDILVDNINRFVAGNPQNLV
;
A
#
# COMPACT_ATOMS: atom_id res chain seq x y z
N MET A 1 31.16 20.76 -15.76
CA MET A 1 31.02 19.51 -15.00
C MET A 1 30.89 18.37 -16.00
N ASN A 2 31.51 17.22 -15.73
CA ASN A 2 31.23 16.03 -16.55
C ASN A 2 29.75 15.65 -16.34
N PRO A 3 29.08 15.11 -17.38
CA PRO A 3 27.72 14.65 -17.24
C PRO A 3 27.63 13.52 -16.20
N LEU A 4 26.60 13.56 -15.35
CA LEU A 4 26.34 12.50 -14.36
C LEU A 4 25.69 11.29 -15.03
N CYS A 5 26.12 10.09 -14.67
CA CYS A 5 25.54 8.84 -15.16
C CYS A 5 24.37 8.42 -14.28
N ILE A 6 23.18 8.30 -14.87
CA ILE A 6 21.95 7.91 -14.16
C ILE A 6 21.48 6.56 -14.67
N ALA A 7 21.22 5.61 -13.76
CA ALA A 7 20.62 4.31 -14.07
C ALA A 7 19.18 4.25 -13.50
N VAL A 8 18.19 4.03 -14.38
CA VAL A 8 16.78 3.79 -14.00
C VAL A 8 16.49 2.30 -14.15
N LEU A 9 16.16 1.62 -13.05
CA LEU A 9 16.13 0.15 -13.01
C LEU A 9 14.75 -0.47 -13.30
N ASP A 10 13.67 0.25 -13.03
CA ASP A 10 12.30 -0.24 -13.15
C ASP A 10 11.35 0.85 -13.70
N ARG A 11 11.73 1.38 -14.87
CA ARG A 11 11.08 2.50 -15.57
C ARG A 11 9.59 2.29 -15.80
N ASP A 12 9.17 1.05 -16.08
CA ASP A 12 7.77 0.72 -16.37
C ASP A 12 6.85 0.87 -15.14
N THR A 13 7.42 1.08 -13.95
CA THR A 13 6.67 1.38 -12.73
C THR A 13 6.45 2.89 -12.50
N LEU A 14 6.96 3.74 -13.39
CA LEU A 14 6.88 5.20 -13.28
C LEU A 14 5.93 5.78 -14.34
N ALA A 15 5.47 7.01 -14.12
CA ALA A 15 4.70 7.72 -15.11
C ALA A 15 5.45 7.82 -16.45
N ASP A 16 4.75 7.65 -17.56
CA ASP A 16 5.33 7.74 -18.92
C ASP A 16 5.55 9.20 -19.32
N ARG A 17 6.60 9.78 -18.75
CA ARG A 17 7.03 11.16 -18.94
C ARG A 17 8.55 11.22 -19.06
N PRO A 18 9.14 12.15 -19.85
CA PRO A 18 10.59 12.36 -19.86
C PRO A 18 11.10 12.85 -18.50
N PHE A 19 12.30 12.45 -18.13
CA PHE A 19 13.00 13.06 -16.99
C PHE A 19 13.54 14.42 -17.40
N ASP A 20 13.18 15.47 -16.68
CA ASP A 20 13.62 16.85 -16.89
C ASP A 20 14.63 17.24 -15.78
N PHE A 21 15.89 16.84 -15.98
CA PHE A 21 16.94 17.16 -15.02
C PHE A 21 17.68 18.45 -15.43
N ASP A 22 17.91 19.34 -14.45
CA ASP A 22 18.50 20.67 -14.61
C ASP A 22 20.03 20.65 -14.79
N PHE A 23 20.64 19.48 -15.04
CA PHE A 23 22.08 19.31 -15.14
C PHE A 23 22.48 18.37 -16.29
N PRO A 24 23.71 18.48 -16.82
CA PRO A 24 24.21 17.55 -17.84
C PRO A 24 24.25 16.12 -17.31
N HIS A 25 23.64 15.20 -18.04
CA HIS A 25 23.56 13.80 -17.65
C HIS A 25 23.53 12.85 -18.85
N THR A 26 23.83 11.58 -18.57
CA THR A 26 23.55 10.44 -19.44
C THR A 26 22.60 9.52 -18.71
N LEU A 27 21.59 9.00 -19.42
CA LEU A 27 20.50 8.20 -18.84
C LEU A 27 20.51 6.80 -19.46
N SER A 28 20.72 5.77 -18.62
CA SER A 28 20.47 4.37 -18.94
C SER A 28 19.14 3.97 -18.29
N SER A 29 18.16 3.58 -19.10
CA SER A 29 16.80 3.31 -18.62
C SER A 29 16.37 1.90 -18.98
N TYR A 30 15.94 1.12 -17.99
CA TYR A 30 15.50 -0.26 -18.12
C TYR A 30 14.04 -0.37 -17.66
N GLY A 31 13.17 -0.99 -18.46
CA GLY A 31 11.74 -1.17 -18.14
C GLY A 31 11.55 -1.95 -16.85
N SER A 32 12.25 -3.08 -16.73
CA SER A 32 12.33 -3.90 -15.50
C SER A 32 13.74 -4.44 -15.33
N THR A 33 14.16 -4.75 -14.09
CA THR A 33 15.50 -5.30 -13.78
C THR A 33 15.37 -6.50 -12.86
N GLU A 34 15.83 -7.65 -13.31
CA GLU A 34 15.94 -8.86 -12.49
C GLU A 34 17.16 -8.78 -11.55
N ALA A 35 17.12 -9.52 -10.43
CA ALA A 35 18.18 -9.47 -9.43
C ALA A 35 19.59 -9.72 -9.98
N HIS A 36 19.74 -10.66 -10.92
CA HIS A 36 21.04 -11.00 -11.54
C HIS A 36 21.57 -9.92 -12.50
N GLN A 37 20.73 -9.00 -12.97
CA GLN A 37 21.08 -7.90 -13.88
C GLN A 37 21.45 -6.63 -13.13
N THR A 38 21.13 -6.52 -11.84
CA THR A 38 21.27 -5.27 -11.08
C THR A 38 22.70 -4.76 -11.09
N ALA A 39 23.69 -5.62 -10.79
CA ALA A 39 25.09 -5.24 -10.69
C ALA A 39 25.64 -4.66 -12.03
N GLU A 40 25.32 -5.29 -13.17
CA GLU A 40 25.71 -4.81 -14.48
C GLU A 40 25.09 -3.46 -14.83
N ARG A 41 23.77 -3.30 -14.56
CA ARG A 41 23.03 -2.11 -14.95
C ARG A 41 23.35 -0.86 -14.16
N ILE A 42 23.84 -1.01 -12.94
CA ILE A 42 24.26 0.13 -12.10
C ILE A 42 25.75 0.45 -12.22
N GLN A 43 26.51 -0.35 -12.96
CA GLN A 43 27.95 -0.15 -13.09
C GLN A 43 28.26 1.24 -13.66
N GLY A 44 29.07 2.03 -12.93
CA GLY A 44 29.44 3.36 -13.35
C GLY A 44 28.39 4.45 -13.12
N ALA A 45 27.27 4.14 -12.45
CA ALA A 45 26.23 5.13 -12.16
C ALA A 45 26.62 6.05 -11.01
N ASP A 46 26.44 7.36 -11.20
CA ASP A 46 26.50 8.37 -10.12
C ASP A 46 25.19 8.40 -9.33
N ILE A 47 24.05 8.14 -10.02
CA ILE A 47 22.71 8.18 -9.46
C ILE A 47 21.96 6.91 -9.90
N ILE A 48 21.33 6.24 -8.95
CA ILE A 48 20.42 5.12 -9.22
C ILE A 48 18.99 5.58 -8.91
N ILE A 49 18.08 5.34 -9.85
CA ILE A 49 16.64 5.49 -9.66
C ILE A 49 16.01 4.09 -9.62
N THR A 50 15.28 3.79 -8.55
CA THR A 50 14.55 2.52 -8.45
C THR A 50 13.28 2.67 -7.61
N ASN A 51 12.27 1.86 -7.92
CA ASN A 51 11.07 1.72 -7.11
C ASN A 51 11.17 0.49 -6.19
N LYS A 52 11.52 -0.67 -6.77
CA LYS A 52 11.49 -1.96 -6.05
C LYS A 52 12.71 -2.84 -6.24
N VAL A 53 13.63 -2.51 -7.15
CA VAL A 53 14.85 -3.30 -7.32
C VAL A 53 15.72 -3.19 -6.08
N VAL A 54 16.23 -4.31 -5.60
CA VAL A 54 17.05 -4.38 -4.37
C VAL A 54 18.46 -3.85 -4.64
N ILE A 55 18.90 -2.90 -3.84
CA ILE A 55 20.27 -2.37 -3.83
C ILE A 55 20.95 -2.82 -2.53
N SER A 56 21.76 -3.87 -2.63
CA SER A 56 22.48 -4.47 -1.51
C SER A 56 23.79 -3.73 -1.19
N ALA A 57 24.40 -4.09 -0.05
CA ALA A 57 25.73 -3.62 0.33
C ALA A 57 26.79 -3.92 -0.77
N GLU A 58 26.73 -5.08 -1.40
CA GLU A 58 27.63 -5.48 -2.49
C GLU A 58 27.48 -4.57 -3.69
N HIS A 59 26.24 -4.22 -4.06
CA HIS A 59 25.95 -3.30 -5.15
C HIS A 59 26.55 -1.92 -4.91
N ILE A 60 26.44 -1.41 -3.67
CA ILE A 60 26.99 -0.11 -3.27
C ILE A 60 28.50 -0.15 -3.27
N ALA A 61 29.12 -1.17 -2.68
CA ALA A 61 30.58 -1.32 -2.62
C ALA A 61 31.25 -1.45 -4.00
N ALA A 62 30.55 -2.08 -4.97
CA ALA A 62 31.03 -2.21 -6.35
C ALA A 62 30.95 -0.90 -7.15
N ASN A 63 30.29 0.15 -6.63
CA ASN A 63 30.10 1.43 -7.31
C ASN A 63 30.61 2.62 -6.48
N PRO A 64 31.93 2.78 -6.35
CA PRO A 64 32.54 3.82 -5.48
C PRO A 64 32.24 5.26 -5.94
N GLN A 65 31.79 5.48 -7.18
CA GLN A 65 31.36 6.78 -7.69
C GLN A 65 29.90 7.10 -7.40
N LEU A 66 29.11 6.15 -6.86
CA LEU A 66 27.70 6.33 -6.55
C LEU A 66 27.52 7.43 -5.49
N LYS A 67 26.63 8.38 -5.75
CA LYS A 67 26.34 9.54 -4.89
C LYS A 67 24.94 9.52 -4.32
N LEU A 68 23.98 9.04 -5.11
CA LEU A 68 22.57 9.08 -4.74
C LEU A 68 21.83 7.80 -5.18
N ILE A 69 21.02 7.28 -4.28
CA ILE A 69 19.95 6.32 -4.59
C ILE A 69 18.62 7.05 -4.39
N ALA A 70 17.89 7.29 -5.48
CA ALA A 70 16.59 7.96 -5.48
C ALA A 70 15.48 6.91 -5.60
N LEU A 71 14.76 6.69 -4.49
CA LEU A 71 13.66 5.74 -4.43
C LEU A 71 12.37 6.37 -4.93
N ALA A 72 11.76 5.78 -5.93
CA ALA A 72 10.43 6.13 -6.43
C ALA A 72 9.32 5.50 -5.56
N ALA A 73 9.48 5.53 -4.26
CA ALA A 73 8.58 4.94 -3.27
C ALA A 73 8.71 5.64 -1.91
N THR A 74 7.73 5.46 -1.03
CA THR A 74 7.85 5.86 0.39
C THR A 74 8.67 4.85 1.18
N GLY A 75 8.50 3.55 0.92
CA GLY A 75 9.25 2.48 1.57
C GLY A 75 10.70 2.42 1.10
N VAL A 76 11.63 2.07 2.01
CA VAL A 76 13.09 2.07 1.77
C VAL A 76 13.73 0.70 1.99
N ASN A 77 12.93 -0.32 2.23
CA ASN A 77 13.38 -1.67 2.62
C ASN A 77 14.09 -2.47 1.51
N ASN A 78 14.10 -1.94 0.30
CA ASN A 78 14.86 -2.50 -0.83
C ASN A 78 16.28 -1.91 -0.97
N VAL A 79 16.73 -1.04 -0.04
CA VAL A 79 18.08 -0.46 -0.02
C VAL A 79 18.76 -0.77 1.30
N ASP A 80 20.01 -1.20 1.27
CA ASP A 80 20.84 -1.32 2.47
C ASP A 80 21.29 0.10 2.91
N LEU A 81 20.50 0.69 3.80
CA LEU A 81 20.74 2.04 4.31
C LEU A 81 22.04 2.14 5.15
N ALA A 82 22.42 1.06 5.83
CA ALA A 82 23.64 1.04 6.63
C ALA A 82 24.89 1.08 5.73
N ALA A 83 24.89 0.26 4.67
CA ALA A 83 25.96 0.27 3.67
C ALA A 83 26.02 1.60 2.91
N ALA A 84 24.87 2.18 2.52
CA ALA A 84 24.80 3.47 1.86
C ALA A 84 25.44 4.58 2.74
N LYS A 85 25.08 4.63 4.02
CA LYS A 85 25.65 5.58 4.97
C LYS A 85 27.16 5.40 5.15
N GLN A 86 27.65 4.17 5.25
CA GLN A 86 29.09 3.87 5.36
C GLN A 86 29.87 4.30 4.12
N ALA A 87 29.28 4.14 2.94
CA ALA A 87 29.87 4.53 1.66
C ALA A 87 29.72 6.04 1.35
N GLY A 88 29.03 6.82 2.19
CA GLY A 88 28.74 8.23 1.93
C GLY A 88 27.71 8.45 0.82
N VAL A 89 26.92 7.42 0.46
CA VAL A 89 25.86 7.48 -0.55
C VAL A 89 24.58 8.00 0.10
N SER A 90 24.04 9.08 -0.45
CA SER A 90 22.74 9.60 -0.02
C SER A 90 21.59 8.73 -0.52
N VAL A 91 20.56 8.58 0.29
CA VAL A 91 19.32 7.90 -0.11
C VAL A 91 18.18 8.87 0.10
N CYS A 92 17.34 9.09 -0.92
CA CYS A 92 16.10 9.85 -0.78
C CYS A 92 14.88 9.02 -1.20
N ASN A 93 13.74 9.31 -0.58
CA ASN A 93 12.47 8.66 -0.87
C ASN A 93 11.39 9.67 -1.26
N ILE A 94 10.17 9.21 -1.51
CA ILE A 94 9.04 10.06 -1.84
C ILE A 94 7.99 9.97 -0.74
N ARG A 95 7.55 11.13 -0.26
CA ARG A 95 6.56 11.25 0.82
C ARG A 95 5.28 11.90 0.35
N ALA A 96 4.16 11.48 0.90
CA ALA A 96 2.85 12.12 0.78
C ALA A 96 2.26 12.25 -0.65
N TYR A 97 2.76 11.51 -1.62
CA TYR A 97 2.28 11.58 -3.01
C TYR A 97 0.93 10.89 -3.26
N GLY A 98 0.64 9.83 -2.51
CA GLY A 98 -0.50 8.93 -2.73
C GLY A 98 -1.54 8.94 -1.61
N ASN A 99 -1.57 9.98 -0.75
CA ASN A 99 -2.48 9.99 0.41
C ASN A 99 -3.95 9.86 0.00
N GLU A 100 -4.37 10.66 -0.99
CA GLU A 100 -5.73 10.65 -1.53
C GLU A 100 -6.02 9.33 -2.23
N SER A 101 -5.14 8.91 -3.14
CA SER A 101 -5.29 7.68 -3.92
C SER A 101 -5.48 6.45 -3.03
N VAL A 102 -4.62 6.27 -2.01
CA VAL A 102 -4.71 5.13 -1.09
C VAL A 102 -5.98 5.21 -0.23
N ALA A 103 -6.34 6.40 0.25
CA ALA A 103 -7.56 6.59 1.04
C ALA A 103 -8.83 6.33 0.21
N GLU A 104 -8.87 6.79 -1.04
CA GLU A 104 -9.96 6.53 -1.99
C GLU A 104 -10.08 5.04 -2.30
N HIS A 105 -8.96 4.37 -2.53
CA HIS A 105 -8.93 2.94 -2.81
C HIS A 105 -9.44 2.12 -1.62
N ALA A 106 -9.00 2.44 -0.41
CA ALA A 106 -9.49 1.80 0.82
C ALA A 106 -11.00 2.05 1.02
N PHE A 107 -11.45 3.27 0.77
CA PHE A 107 -12.86 3.65 0.87
C PHE A 107 -13.72 2.93 -0.18
N MET A 108 -13.25 2.88 -1.44
CA MET A 108 -13.90 2.15 -2.53
C MET A 108 -14.07 0.66 -2.20
N MET A 109 -13.00 0.00 -1.69
CA MET A 109 -13.10 -1.42 -1.28
C MET A 109 -14.14 -1.59 -0.16
N MET A 110 -14.14 -0.72 0.85
CA MET A 110 -15.07 -0.78 1.98
C MET A 110 -16.52 -0.62 1.52
N ILE A 111 -16.85 0.39 0.72
CA ILE A 111 -18.21 0.59 0.23
C ILE A 111 -18.66 -0.53 -0.69
N THR A 112 -17.78 -1.01 -1.56
CA THR A 112 -18.02 -2.13 -2.48
C THR A 112 -18.41 -3.40 -1.72
N LEU A 113 -17.70 -3.72 -0.63
CA LEU A 113 -17.98 -4.88 0.21
C LEU A 113 -19.25 -4.68 1.06
N MET A 114 -19.46 -3.49 1.63
CA MET A 114 -20.68 -3.20 2.38
C MET A 114 -21.94 -3.26 1.54
N ARG A 115 -21.83 -2.93 0.25
CA ARG A 115 -22.94 -3.02 -0.73
C ARG A 115 -23.02 -4.38 -1.43
N ASN A 116 -22.12 -5.32 -1.16
CA ASN A 116 -22.01 -6.62 -1.82
C ASN A 116 -21.99 -6.53 -3.35
N LEU A 117 -21.40 -5.47 -3.90
CA LEU A 117 -21.38 -5.22 -5.34
C LEU A 117 -20.84 -6.39 -6.17
N PRO A 118 -19.74 -7.09 -5.77
CA PRO A 118 -19.23 -8.23 -6.53
C PRO A 118 -20.23 -9.40 -6.64
N ALA A 119 -21.06 -9.62 -5.60
CA ALA A 119 -22.09 -10.65 -5.64
C ALA A 119 -23.18 -10.29 -6.67
N TYR A 120 -23.69 -9.07 -6.60
CA TYR A 120 -24.73 -8.60 -7.53
C TYR A 120 -24.24 -8.54 -8.97
N GLN A 121 -23.01 -8.16 -9.22
CA GLN A 121 -22.45 -8.17 -10.58
C GLN A 121 -22.35 -9.58 -11.15
N ARG A 122 -21.96 -10.58 -10.34
CA ARG A 122 -21.97 -11.98 -10.77
C ARG A 122 -23.37 -12.47 -11.09
N ASP A 123 -24.35 -12.14 -10.24
CA ASP A 123 -25.72 -12.57 -10.40
C ASP A 123 -26.34 -11.99 -11.68
N VAL A 124 -26.07 -10.72 -11.98
CA VAL A 124 -26.46 -10.08 -13.24
C VAL A 124 -25.79 -10.78 -14.43
N ALA A 125 -24.48 -11.02 -14.36
CA ALA A 125 -23.74 -11.70 -15.43
C ALA A 125 -24.20 -13.15 -15.64
N ALA A 126 -24.73 -13.80 -14.61
CA ALA A 126 -25.33 -15.15 -14.68
C ALA A 126 -26.80 -15.16 -15.14
N GLY A 127 -27.39 -14.00 -15.47
CA GLY A 127 -28.78 -13.89 -15.91
C GLY A 127 -29.82 -14.12 -14.80
N LEU A 128 -29.43 -14.09 -13.53
CA LEU A 128 -30.32 -14.36 -12.40
C LEU A 128 -31.38 -13.27 -12.25
N TRP A 129 -31.05 -12.03 -12.58
CA TRP A 129 -32.02 -10.93 -12.55
C TRP A 129 -33.06 -11.03 -13.70
N GLU A 130 -32.61 -11.39 -14.90
CA GLU A 130 -33.50 -11.57 -16.04
C GLU A 130 -34.58 -12.62 -15.79
N ASN A 131 -34.25 -13.63 -14.98
CA ASN A 131 -35.17 -14.72 -14.62
C ASN A 131 -35.86 -14.49 -13.26
N SER A 132 -35.71 -13.30 -12.65
CA SER A 132 -36.38 -12.98 -11.38
C SER A 132 -37.89 -12.78 -11.61
N PRO A 133 -38.74 -13.29 -10.72
CA PRO A 133 -40.16 -13.00 -10.78
C PRO A 133 -40.52 -11.59 -10.32
N PHE A 134 -39.53 -10.82 -9.86
CA PHE A 134 -39.68 -9.48 -9.32
C PHE A 134 -38.85 -8.48 -10.15
N PHE A 135 -39.18 -7.19 -10.04
CA PHE A 135 -38.42 -6.09 -10.67
C PHE A 135 -36.98 -5.97 -10.16
N CYS A 136 -36.63 -6.62 -9.06
CA CYS A 136 -35.33 -6.64 -8.44
C CYS A 136 -34.87 -8.07 -8.15
N HIS A 137 -33.55 -8.19 -7.82
CA HIS A 137 -32.94 -9.43 -7.36
C HIS A 137 -32.16 -9.15 -6.08
N LEU A 138 -32.52 -9.79 -4.96
CA LEU A 138 -31.97 -9.55 -3.61
C LEU A 138 -31.31 -10.84 -3.10
N SER A 139 -30.09 -11.11 -3.53
CA SER A 139 -29.34 -12.33 -3.20
C SER A 139 -28.38 -12.15 -2.01
N ALA A 140 -27.98 -10.93 -1.71
CA ALA A 140 -26.98 -10.65 -0.67
C ALA A 140 -27.39 -9.43 0.18
N PRO A 141 -27.07 -9.40 1.48
CA PRO A 141 -27.39 -8.26 2.33
C PRO A 141 -26.60 -7.02 1.93
N MET A 142 -27.26 -5.88 1.78
CA MET A 142 -26.64 -4.58 1.58
C MET A 142 -26.72 -3.77 2.87
N ARG A 143 -25.65 -3.05 3.17
CA ARG A 143 -25.57 -2.22 4.39
C ARG A 143 -25.23 -0.79 4.02
N ASP A 144 -25.87 0.15 4.70
CA ASP A 144 -25.53 1.56 4.60
C ASP A 144 -24.29 1.89 5.44
N LEU A 145 -23.56 2.94 5.06
CA LEU A 145 -22.42 3.43 5.83
C LEU A 145 -22.85 4.35 6.96
N ASN A 146 -24.00 5.04 6.79
CA ASN A 146 -24.52 5.98 7.78
C ASN A 146 -24.68 5.31 9.16
N GLY A 147 -24.10 5.92 10.18
CA GLY A 147 -24.15 5.45 11.58
C GLY A 147 -23.23 4.26 11.88
N LYS A 148 -22.57 3.68 10.88
CA LYS A 148 -21.57 2.62 11.07
C LYS A 148 -20.25 3.17 11.61
N THR A 149 -19.52 2.33 12.33
CA THR A 149 -18.23 2.69 12.93
C THR A 149 -17.09 2.19 12.06
N LEU A 150 -16.20 3.11 11.63
CA LEU A 150 -14.92 2.80 10.99
C LEU A 150 -13.80 2.97 12.02
N ALA A 151 -13.05 1.90 12.27
CA ALA A 151 -11.83 1.90 13.06
C ALA A 151 -10.61 2.01 12.14
N ILE A 152 -9.76 3.01 12.36
CA ILE A 152 -8.58 3.30 11.54
C ILE A 152 -7.32 3.05 12.37
N PHE A 153 -6.51 2.09 11.93
CA PHE A 153 -5.22 1.75 12.52
C PHE A 153 -4.11 2.56 11.83
N GLY A 154 -3.63 3.59 12.52
CA GLY A 154 -2.68 4.57 11.98
C GLY A 154 -3.34 5.92 11.66
N ARG A 155 -2.96 6.96 12.44
CA ARG A 155 -3.46 8.35 12.33
C ARG A 155 -2.53 9.24 11.49
N GLY A 156 -1.83 8.63 10.50
CA GLY A 156 -1.03 9.37 9.52
C GLY A 156 -1.91 10.05 8.46
N ASN A 157 -1.27 10.63 7.43
CA ASN A 157 -1.97 11.37 6.38
C ASN A 157 -3.08 10.53 5.71
N ILE A 158 -2.78 9.28 5.32
CA ILE A 158 -3.76 8.38 4.69
C ILE A 158 -4.96 8.14 5.60
N GLY A 159 -4.71 7.78 6.87
CA GLY A 159 -5.78 7.52 7.84
C GLY A 159 -6.65 8.75 8.12
N GLN A 160 -6.07 9.95 8.16
CA GLN A 160 -6.81 11.20 8.32
C GLN A 160 -7.65 11.54 7.07
N THR A 161 -7.10 11.32 5.88
CA THR A 161 -7.84 11.50 4.61
C THR A 161 -9.02 10.53 4.54
N LEU A 162 -8.80 9.24 4.84
CA LEU A 162 -9.88 8.26 4.91
C LEU A 162 -10.95 8.64 5.94
N ALA A 163 -10.54 9.15 7.11
CA ALA A 163 -11.47 9.63 8.14
C ALA A 163 -12.37 10.77 7.62
N THR A 164 -11.84 11.65 6.79
CA THR A 164 -12.61 12.75 6.16
C THR A 164 -13.69 12.20 5.22
N TYR A 165 -13.32 11.23 4.36
CA TYR A 165 -14.29 10.58 3.47
C TYR A 165 -15.39 9.84 4.24
N ALA A 166 -15.00 9.04 5.24
CA ALA A 166 -15.96 8.29 6.05
C ALA A 166 -16.94 9.21 6.80
N LYS A 167 -16.46 10.33 7.33
CA LYS A 167 -17.33 11.33 7.99
C LYS A 167 -18.32 11.98 7.02
N ALA A 168 -17.92 12.23 5.77
CA ALA A 168 -18.83 12.75 4.73
C ALA A 168 -19.98 11.77 4.44
N PHE A 169 -19.73 10.46 4.59
CA PHE A 169 -20.75 9.40 4.52
C PHE A 169 -21.44 9.12 5.86
N LYS A 170 -21.29 10.02 6.85
CA LYS A 170 -21.95 9.96 8.18
C LYS A 170 -21.54 8.73 9.01
N MET A 171 -20.36 8.19 8.78
CA MET A 171 -19.79 7.16 9.65
C MET A 171 -19.24 7.76 10.94
N LYS A 172 -19.25 6.97 12.00
CA LYS A 172 -18.48 7.23 13.22
C LYS A 172 -17.04 6.76 12.96
N VAL A 173 -16.07 7.64 13.14
CA VAL A 173 -14.65 7.31 12.93
C VAL A 173 -13.94 7.30 14.28
N VAL A 174 -13.20 6.24 14.54
CA VAL A 174 -12.31 6.08 15.69
C VAL A 174 -10.91 5.74 15.22
N PHE A 175 -9.88 6.34 15.85
CA PHE A 175 -8.49 5.94 15.67
C PHE A 175 -8.12 4.93 16.74
N VAL A 176 -7.33 3.93 16.35
CA VAL A 176 -7.04 2.77 17.20
C VAL A 176 -5.64 2.89 17.78
N GLU A 177 -5.53 2.64 19.09
CA GLU A 177 -4.26 2.60 19.82
C GLU A 177 -3.47 1.33 19.48
N HIS A 178 -2.18 1.28 19.80
CA HIS A 178 -1.34 0.10 19.62
C HIS A 178 -1.89 -1.11 20.39
N LYS A 179 -1.73 -2.31 19.84
CA LYS A 179 -2.33 -3.56 20.36
C LYS A 179 -2.02 -3.85 21.83
N HIS A 180 -0.85 -3.48 22.29
CA HIS A 180 -0.39 -3.76 23.66
C HIS A 180 -0.10 -2.49 24.46
N ALA A 181 -0.77 -1.38 24.12
CA ALA A 181 -0.60 -0.14 24.84
C ALA A 181 -1.19 -0.25 26.26
N GLU A 182 -0.40 0.12 27.26
CA GLU A 182 -0.85 0.17 28.65
C GLU A 182 -1.88 1.29 28.89
N THR A 183 -1.83 2.34 28.09
CA THR A 183 -2.73 3.49 28.15
C THR A 183 -3.25 3.86 26.78
N VAL A 184 -4.49 4.34 26.74
CA VAL A 184 -5.11 4.85 25.50
C VAL A 184 -4.93 6.35 25.44
N ARG A 185 -4.31 6.85 24.38
CA ARG A 185 -4.11 8.28 24.14
C ARG A 185 -5.43 8.99 23.89
N ASP A 186 -5.47 10.29 24.21
CA ASP A 186 -6.64 11.11 23.91
C ASP A 186 -6.98 11.11 22.42
N GLY A 187 -8.26 10.93 22.09
CA GLY A 187 -8.76 10.82 20.72
C GLY A 187 -8.50 9.46 20.05
N TYR A 188 -8.14 8.44 20.81
CA TYR A 188 -8.04 7.04 20.38
C TYR A 188 -8.99 6.16 21.18
N VAL A 189 -9.25 4.96 20.66
CA VAL A 189 -9.89 3.85 21.39
C VAL A 189 -8.89 2.71 21.53
N SER A 190 -9.12 1.82 22.52
CA SER A 190 -8.26 0.65 22.67
C SER A 190 -8.36 -0.28 21.47
N PHE A 191 -7.31 -1.06 21.23
CA PHE A 191 -7.27 -2.05 20.16
C PHE A 191 -8.45 -3.04 20.27
N ASP A 192 -8.69 -3.60 21.45
CA ASP A 192 -9.73 -4.60 21.66
C ASP A 192 -11.13 -4.00 21.52
N GLU A 193 -11.35 -2.76 21.96
CA GLU A 193 -12.62 -2.06 21.76
C GLU A 193 -12.90 -1.88 20.27
N ALA A 194 -11.91 -1.40 19.51
CA ALA A 194 -12.04 -1.21 18.07
C ALA A 194 -12.38 -2.52 17.35
N VAL A 195 -11.67 -3.61 17.65
CA VAL A 195 -11.91 -4.92 17.04
C VAL A 195 -13.34 -5.40 17.30
N ARG A 196 -13.83 -5.27 18.54
CA ARG A 196 -15.18 -5.75 18.91
C ARG A 196 -16.32 -4.86 18.42
N THR A 197 -16.10 -3.55 18.28
CA THR A 197 -17.21 -2.60 18.10
C THR A 197 -17.30 -2.01 16.69
N ALA A 198 -16.24 -2.09 15.89
CA ALA A 198 -16.25 -1.52 14.54
C ALA A 198 -17.08 -2.36 13.55
N ASP A 199 -17.71 -1.67 12.61
CA ASP A 199 -18.38 -2.29 11.44
C ASP A 199 -17.41 -2.42 10.25
N ALA A 200 -16.34 -1.60 10.25
CA ALA A 200 -15.22 -1.72 9.33
C ALA A 200 -13.92 -1.37 10.04
N LEU A 201 -12.85 -2.10 9.72
CA LEU A 201 -11.48 -1.87 10.18
C LEU A 201 -10.60 -1.56 8.96
N SER A 202 -9.77 -0.53 9.03
CA SER A 202 -8.86 -0.16 7.94
C SER A 202 -7.44 0.04 8.47
N LEU A 203 -6.47 -0.69 7.86
CA LEU A 203 -5.09 -0.76 8.32
C LEU A 203 -4.21 0.17 7.49
N HIS A 204 -3.60 1.17 8.15
CA HIS A 204 -2.70 2.17 7.58
C HIS A 204 -1.46 2.40 8.45
N CYS A 205 -1.12 1.43 9.30
CA CYS A 205 0.08 1.44 10.13
C CYS A 205 1.24 0.72 9.42
N PRO A 206 2.50 0.97 9.83
CA PRO A 206 3.65 0.25 9.32
C PRO A 206 3.67 -1.20 9.80
N LEU A 207 4.33 -2.08 9.04
CA LEU A 207 4.68 -3.43 9.49
C LEU A 207 5.96 -3.35 10.32
N THR A 208 5.86 -3.76 11.58
CA THR A 208 6.96 -3.90 12.54
C THR A 208 6.83 -5.24 13.25
N PRO A 209 7.80 -5.68 14.05
CA PRO A 209 7.64 -6.90 14.85
C PRO A 209 6.37 -6.88 15.73
N GLU A 210 5.99 -5.70 16.25
CA GLU A 210 4.81 -5.53 17.12
C GLU A 210 3.48 -5.54 16.35
N THR A 211 3.50 -5.20 15.06
CA THR A 211 2.30 -5.18 14.22
C THR A 211 2.19 -6.38 13.30
N ALA A 212 3.21 -7.25 13.25
CA ALA A 212 3.17 -8.47 12.47
C ALA A 212 2.02 -9.38 12.96
N ASN A 213 1.14 -9.78 12.03
CA ASN A 213 -0.06 -10.58 12.30
C ASN A 213 -0.90 -10.02 13.46
N MET A 214 -0.96 -8.68 13.62
CA MET A 214 -1.72 -8.07 14.71
C MET A 214 -3.22 -8.39 14.62
N ILE A 215 -3.73 -8.68 13.43
CA ILE A 215 -5.07 -9.24 13.21
C ILE A 215 -4.88 -10.71 12.81
N GLY A 216 -5.03 -11.58 13.77
CA GLY A 216 -4.99 -13.03 13.64
C GLY A 216 -6.36 -13.67 13.91
N GLU A 217 -6.36 -14.99 14.12
CA GLU A 217 -7.57 -15.77 14.39
C GLU A 217 -8.37 -15.21 15.58
N ALA A 218 -7.69 -14.88 16.68
CA ALA A 218 -8.32 -14.38 17.91
C ALA A 218 -9.04 -13.05 17.69
N GLU A 219 -8.43 -12.13 16.92
CA GLU A 219 -9.05 -10.83 16.60
C GLU A 219 -10.20 -10.99 15.60
N LEU A 220 -10.03 -11.82 14.58
CA LEU A 220 -11.08 -12.12 13.61
C LEU A 220 -12.30 -12.73 14.30
N GLN A 221 -12.10 -13.56 15.31
CA GLN A 221 -13.17 -14.14 16.14
C GLN A 221 -13.91 -13.11 17.00
N GLN A 222 -13.29 -12.01 17.35
CA GLN A 222 -13.89 -10.93 18.15
C GLN A 222 -14.59 -9.87 17.30
N MET A 223 -14.32 -9.81 16.00
CA MET A 223 -14.97 -8.86 15.10
C MET A 223 -16.48 -9.10 15.03
N LYS A 224 -17.24 -8.04 14.80
CA LYS A 224 -18.69 -8.17 14.58
C LYS A 224 -19.00 -9.12 13.41
N PRO A 225 -20.03 -9.97 13.52
CA PRO A 225 -20.55 -10.66 12.35
C PRO A 225 -20.87 -9.66 11.23
N GLY A 226 -20.32 -9.93 10.05
CA GLY A 226 -20.48 -9.03 8.91
C GLY A 226 -19.55 -7.81 8.87
N ALA A 227 -18.62 -7.63 9.83
CA ALA A 227 -17.61 -6.56 9.75
C ALA A 227 -16.71 -6.72 8.49
N ILE A 228 -16.17 -5.57 8.04
CA ILE A 228 -15.29 -5.52 6.86
C ILE A 228 -13.87 -5.20 7.32
N LEU A 229 -12.87 -5.93 6.79
CA LEU A 229 -11.45 -5.66 7.03
C LEU A 229 -10.77 -5.16 5.75
N ILE A 230 -10.13 -3.99 5.83
CA ILE A 230 -9.41 -3.37 4.70
C ILE A 230 -7.91 -3.26 5.03
N ASN A 231 -7.06 -3.71 4.12
CA ASN A 231 -5.62 -3.57 4.24
C ASN A 231 -5.00 -2.99 2.95
N CYS A 232 -4.74 -1.69 2.96
CA CYS A 232 -3.92 -0.97 1.98
C CYS A 232 -2.60 -0.49 2.60
N GLY A 233 -2.22 -1.03 3.75
CA GLY A 233 -0.98 -0.68 4.45
C GLY A 233 0.19 -1.56 4.03
N ARG A 234 0.32 -2.74 4.66
CA ARG A 234 1.38 -3.72 4.38
C ARG A 234 0.83 -5.14 4.50
N GLY A 235 1.30 -6.04 3.64
CA GLY A 235 1.15 -7.47 3.86
C GLY A 235 1.83 -7.88 5.17
N GLY A 236 1.34 -8.94 5.81
CA GLY A 236 1.85 -9.38 7.12
C GLY A 236 1.27 -8.65 8.34
N LEU A 237 0.45 -7.60 8.19
CA LEU A 237 -0.34 -7.03 9.28
C LEU A 237 -1.48 -7.98 9.71
N VAL A 238 -1.91 -8.84 8.81
CA VAL A 238 -3.00 -9.79 9.00
C VAL A 238 -2.48 -11.20 8.70
N ASP A 239 -2.88 -12.17 9.51
CA ASP A 239 -2.71 -13.59 9.18
C ASP A 239 -3.65 -13.95 8.02
N GLU A 240 -3.08 -14.09 6.83
CA GLU A 240 -3.83 -14.35 5.60
C GLU A 240 -4.56 -15.70 5.62
N ALA A 241 -4.01 -16.72 6.28
CA ALA A 241 -4.63 -18.03 6.39
C ALA A 241 -5.84 -18.01 7.34
N ALA A 242 -5.69 -17.37 8.49
CA ALA A 242 -6.79 -17.14 9.44
C ALA A 242 -7.91 -16.30 8.80
N LEU A 243 -7.55 -15.27 8.01
CA LEU A 243 -8.51 -14.44 7.29
C LEU A 243 -9.33 -15.26 6.29
N VAL A 244 -8.68 -16.12 5.49
CA VAL A 244 -9.40 -17.00 4.55
C VAL A 244 -10.38 -17.91 5.29
N ALA A 245 -10.00 -18.45 6.44
CA ALA A 245 -10.88 -19.27 7.26
C ALA A 245 -12.09 -18.45 7.76
N ALA A 246 -11.85 -17.26 8.34
CA ALA A 246 -12.90 -16.37 8.82
C ALA A 246 -13.91 -15.96 7.74
N LEU A 247 -13.43 -15.68 6.52
CA LEU A 247 -14.28 -15.35 5.38
C LEU A 247 -15.12 -16.55 4.91
N LYS A 248 -14.52 -17.74 4.84
CA LYS A 248 -15.21 -18.99 4.43
C LYS A 248 -16.32 -19.38 5.38
N TYR A 249 -16.08 -19.21 6.69
CA TYR A 249 -17.08 -19.55 7.71
C TYR A 249 -18.07 -18.42 7.99
N GLY A 250 -17.97 -17.29 7.27
CA GLY A 250 -18.89 -16.16 7.43
C GLY A 250 -18.74 -15.42 8.76
N GLN A 251 -17.59 -15.56 9.42
CA GLN A 251 -17.29 -14.92 10.68
C GLN A 251 -17.21 -13.40 10.54
N ILE A 252 -16.62 -12.92 9.42
CA ILE A 252 -16.66 -11.53 9.00
C ILE A 252 -17.33 -11.39 7.64
N GLY A 253 -17.85 -10.21 7.34
CA GLY A 253 -18.64 -9.95 6.14
C GLY A 253 -17.84 -9.90 4.86
N GLY A 254 -16.55 -9.47 4.94
CA GLY A 254 -15.70 -9.37 3.77
C GLY A 254 -14.34 -8.76 4.08
N ALA A 255 -13.44 -8.84 3.11
CA ALA A 255 -12.12 -8.23 3.21
C ALA A 255 -11.67 -7.62 1.87
N GLY A 256 -10.95 -6.49 1.95
CA GLY A 256 -10.33 -5.81 0.82
C GLY A 256 -8.83 -5.63 1.07
N PHE A 257 -8.01 -6.17 0.17
CA PHE A 257 -6.55 -6.20 0.31
C PHE A 257 -5.88 -5.70 -0.96
N ASP A 258 -5.04 -4.69 -0.81
CA ASP A 258 -4.17 -4.22 -1.89
C ASP A 258 -2.74 -4.76 -1.76
N VAL A 259 -2.42 -5.38 -0.62
CA VAL A 259 -1.07 -5.83 -0.26
C VAL A 259 -1.08 -7.28 0.21
N LEU A 260 0.03 -8.00 -0.05
CA LEU A 260 0.23 -9.39 0.35
C LEU A 260 1.52 -9.55 1.15
N THR A 261 1.62 -10.65 1.92
CA THR A 261 2.82 -10.94 2.72
C THR A 261 4.08 -11.07 1.86
N GLN A 262 3.94 -11.65 0.66
CA GLN A 262 5.01 -11.72 -0.35
C GLN A 262 4.53 -11.05 -1.64
N GLU A 263 5.30 -10.11 -2.15
CA GLU A 263 5.02 -9.38 -3.39
C GLU A 263 6.25 -9.32 -4.30
N PRO A 264 6.12 -9.75 -5.58
CA PRO A 264 4.97 -10.44 -6.16
C PRO A 264 4.79 -11.85 -5.58
N PRO A 265 3.56 -12.40 -5.54
CA PRO A 265 3.26 -13.69 -4.91
C PRO A 265 3.61 -14.88 -5.83
N ARG A 266 4.88 -15.05 -6.19
CA ARG A 266 5.37 -16.06 -7.14
C ARG A 266 5.07 -17.50 -6.69
N ASP A 267 5.13 -17.76 -5.39
CA ASP A 267 4.85 -19.08 -4.80
C ASP A 267 3.36 -19.29 -4.45
N GLY A 268 2.54 -18.33 -4.85
CA GLY A 268 1.12 -18.28 -4.54
C GLY A 268 0.84 -17.62 -3.20
N ASN A 269 -0.44 -17.40 -2.92
CA ASN A 269 -0.91 -16.74 -1.70
C ASN A 269 -2.29 -17.29 -1.32
N PRO A 270 -2.60 -17.46 -0.02
CA PRO A 270 -3.90 -17.96 0.44
C PRO A 270 -5.09 -17.13 -0.06
N LEU A 271 -4.97 -15.79 -0.06
CA LEU A 271 -6.05 -14.89 -0.51
C LEU A 271 -6.36 -15.07 -2.00
N LEU A 272 -5.32 -15.23 -2.84
CA LEU A 272 -5.48 -15.43 -4.28
C LEU A 272 -6.09 -16.80 -4.61
N LYS A 273 -5.76 -17.82 -3.82
CA LYS A 273 -6.29 -19.18 -4.00
C LYS A 273 -7.74 -19.32 -3.52
N ALA A 274 -8.17 -18.48 -2.59
CA ALA A 274 -9.47 -18.59 -1.92
C ALA A 274 -10.67 -18.36 -2.85
N ARG A 275 -10.56 -17.44 -3.82
CA ARG A 275 -11.60 -17.07 -4.81
C ARG A 275 -12.98 -16.84 -4.17
N LEU A 276 -12.99 -16.14 -3.03
CA LEU A 276 -14.21 -15.90 -2.26
C LEU A 276 -14.98 -14.68 -2.80
N PRO A 277 -16.31 -14.70 -2.79
CA PRO A 277 -17.15 -13.60 -3.29
C PRO A 277 -17.08 -12.34 -2.42
N ASN A 278 -16.70 -12.48 -1.17
CA ASN A 278 -16.57 -11.41 -0.18
C ASN A 278 -15.11 -11.01 0.07
N LEU A 279 -14.22 -11.34 -0.89
CA LEU A 279 -12.82 -10.95 -0.86
C LEU A 279 -12.48 -10.17 -2.14
N ILE A 280 -11.95 -8.95 -1.97
CA ILE A 280 -11.37 -8.14 -3.04
C ILE A 280 -9.87 -8.12 -2.83
N VAL A 281 -9.09 -8.48 -3.85
CA VAL A 281 -7.63 -8.33 -3.87
C VAL A 281 -7.23 -7.52 -5.08
N THR A 282 -6.43 -6.48 -4.88
CA THR A 282 -5.82 -5.67 -5.94
C THR A 282 -4.29 -5.78 -5.86
N PRO A 283 -3.56 -5.65 -6.98
CA PRO A 283 -2.15 -5.99 -7.06
C PRO A 283 -1.24 -4.82 -6.65
N HIS A 284 -1.37 -4.29 -5.43
CA HIS A 284 -0.59 -3.20 -4.84
C HIS A 284 -0.65 -1.91 -5.68
N ILE A 285 -1.86 -1.50 -6.06
CA ILE A 285 -2.14 -0.36 -6.93
C ILE A 285 -2.87 0.80 -6.24
N ALA A 286 -3.13 0.71 -4.94
CA ALA A 286 -3.86 1.77 -4.22
C ALA A 286 -3.19 3.14 -4.37
N TRP A 287 -1.87 3.19 -4.57
CA TRP A 287 -1.08 4.40 -4.79
C TRP A 287 -1.12 4.93 -6.22
N ALA A 288 -1.56 4.14 -7.21
CA ALA A 288 -1.25 4.28 -8.62
C ALA A 288 -2.32 5.05 -9.42
N SER A 289 -3.05 6.01 -8.81
CA SER A 289 -3.85 6.93 -9.62
C SER A 289 -2.93 7.76 -10.53
N GLN A 290 -3.44 8.19 -11.67
CA GLN A 290 -2.66 9.00 -12.63
C GLN A 290 -2.08 10.25 -11.97
N GLU A 291 -2.85 10.91 -11.12
CA GLU A 291 -2.46 12.09 -10.38
C GLU A 291 -1.37 11.78 -9.35
N ALA A 292 -1.49 10.68 -8.60
CA ALA A 292 -0.48 10.26 -7.63
C ALA A 292 0.81 9.83 -8.32
N ALA A 293 0.73 9.08 -9.43
CA ALA A 293 1.90 8.71 -10.23
C ALA A 293 2.63 9.93 -10.80
N ASN A 294 1.90 10.94 -11.25
CA ASN A 294 2.49 12.20 -11.70
C ASN A 294 3.16 12.97 -10.55
N ARG A 295 2.50 13.11 -9.39
CA ARG A 295 3.11 13.73 -8.20
C ARG A 295 4.36 13.00 -7.74
N LEU A 296 4.33 11.66 -7.75
CA LEU A 296 5.50 10.84 -7.43
C LEU A 296 6.67 11.18 -8.36
N PHE A 297 6.41 11.23 -9.67
CA PHE A 297 7.42 11.53 -10.68
C PHE A 297 8.00 12.94 -10.51
N ASP A 298 7.14 13.95 -10.27
CA ASP A 298 7.59 15.34 -10.05
C ASP A 298 8.48 15.45 -8.80
N ILE A 299 8.11 14.80 -7.69
CA ILE A 299 8.92 14.78 -6.45
C ILE A 299 10.25 14.04 -6.67
N LEU A 300 10.26 12.94 -7.46
CA LEU A 300 11.46 12.18 -7.79
C LEU A 300 12.47 13.06 -8.53
N VAL A 301 12.01 13.76 -9.59
CA VAL A 301 12.84 14.67 -10.37
C VAL A 301 13.34 15.84 -9.52
N ASP A 302 12.47 16.47 -8.72
CA ASP A 302 12.85 17.56 -7.81
C ASP A 302 13.87 17.10 -6.75
N ASN A 303 13.73 15.91 -6.17
CA ASN A 303 14.70 15.35 -5.22
C ASN A 303 16.10 15.23 -5.86
N ILE A 304 16.18 14.76 -7.09
CA ILE A 304 17.45 14.58 -7.81
C ILE A 304 18.06 15.93 -8.18
N ASN A 305 17.28 16.87 -8.75
CA ASN A 305 17.73 18.22 -9.10
C ASN A 305 18.27 18.95 -7.88
N ARG A 306 17.55 18.91 -6.75
CA ARG A 306 17.98 19.52 -5.49
C ARG A 306 19.25 18.87 -4.91
N PHE A 307 19.36 17.55 -4.98
CA PHE A 307 20.57 16.87 -4.55
C PHE A 307 21.79 17.35 -5.33
N VAL A 308 21.71 17.42 -6.65
CA VAL A 308 22.81 17.87 -7.52
C VAL A 308 23.13 19.36 -7.31
N ALA A 309 22.11 20.17 -7.01
CA ALA A 309 22.28 21.58 -6.65
C ALA A 309 22.87 21.82 -5.23
N GLY A 310 23.13 20.75 -4.45
CA GLY A 310 23.68 20.86 -3.08
C GLY A 310 22.64 21.23 -2.01
N ASN A 311 21.36 21.12 -2.31
CA ASN A 311 20.25 21.38 -1.38
C ASN A 311 19.29 20.17 -1.29
N PRO A 312 19.77 19.00 -0.84
CA PRO A 312 19.00 17.76 -0.84
C PRO A 312 17.77 17.83 0.09
N GLN A 313 16.73 17.09 -0.30
CA GLN A 313 15.50 16.92 0.50
C GLN A 313 15.07 15.46 0.55
N ASN A 314 14.14 15.14 1.43
CA ASN A 314 13.57 13.80 1.60
C ASN A 314 14.63 12.69 1.82
N LEU A 315 15.78 13.05 2.41
CA LEU A 315 16.79 12.07 2.80
C LEU A 315 16.28 11.14 3.90
N VAL A 316 16.78 9.91 3.93
CA VAL A 316 16.46 8.85 4.88
C VAL A 316 17.69 8.30 5.56
#